data_7db72f2964573725909659b537e80fde
#
_entry.id   7db72f2964573725909659b537e80fde
#
_cell.length_a   1.000
_cell.length_b   1.000
_cell.length_c   1.000
_cell.angle_alpha   90.00
_cell.angle_beta   90.00
_cell.angle_gamma   90.00
#
_symmetry.space_group_name_H-M   'P 1'
#
loop_
_entity.id
_entity.type
_entity.pdbx_description
1 polymer ?
#
loop_
_entity_poly.entity_id
_entity_poly.type
_entity_poly.pdbx_seq_one_letter_code
_entity_poly.pdbx_strand_id
1 'polypeptide(L)'
;MSLFKGMLVAVSVLSLAGCSSVYSTKPIGEKIVSAGLDEWEGTWINSEMDNPVSIKVTDAKKGILKAAWIEDMKMESCEFQLLESGTWMFGNTKKDEKDNRYVWGRIKKDAGQIIVWVPDVLKIRELVKAGTLPGSVAEDGDVTLGDLNAAQLSVITSEDKGLLFEWTNPLILIRLSK
;
A
#
# COMPACT_ATOMS: atom_id res chain seq x y z
N MET A 1 26.43 -3.31 0.74
CA MET A 1 25.44 -4.21 1.32
C MET A 1 24.55 -3.38 2.27
N SER A 2 23.84 -2.38 1.74
CA SER A 2 23.04 -1.42 2.54
C SER A 2 21.87 -0.81 1.74
N LEU A 3 21.35 -1.47 0.72
CA LEU A 3 20.27 -0.94 -0.15
C LEU A 3 18.85 -1.43 0.24
N PHE A 4 18.75 -2.22 1.31
CA PHE A 4 17.49 -2.90 1.67
C PHE A 4 16.72 -2.27 2.85
N LYS A 5 17.27 -1.23 3.50
CA LYS A 5 16.65 -0.66 4.72
C LYS A 5 15.69 0.51 4.45
N GLY A 6 15.86 1.25 3.39
CA GLY A 6 15.09 2.48 3.13
C GLY A 6 13.62 2.28 2.71
N MET A 7 13.27 1.09 2.22
CA MET A 7 11.87 0.75 1.90
C MET A 7 11.06 0.34 3.14
N LEU A 8 11.73 0.31 4.30
CA LEU A 8 11.17 -0.27 5.52
C LEU A 8 10.18 0.63 6.27
N VAL A 9 10.13 1.94 6.06
CA VAL A 9 9.24 2.80 6.84
C VAL A 9 7.79 2.75 6.32
N ALA A 10 7.57 2.69 5.01
CA ALA A 10 6.25 2.30 4.50
C ALA A 10 5.98 0.79 4.65
N VAL A 11 7.05 -0.02 4.88
CA VAL A 11 7.04 -1.49 4.98
C VAL A 11 7.38 -1.98 6.39
N SER A 12 7.94 -1.16 7.28
CA SER A 12 8.30 -1.58 8.67
C SER A 12 7.09 -1.90 9.55
N VAL A 13 5.90 -1.49 9.16
CA VAL A 13 4.65 -2.02 9.76
C VAL A 13 4.41 -3.48 9.30
N LEU A 14 5.08 -3.93 8.25
CA LEU A 14 4.96 -5.29 7.68
C LEU A 14 5.89 -6.32 8.33
N SER A 15 6.81 -5.93 9.21
CA SER A 15 7.87 -6.85 9.67
C SER A 15 7.63 -7.51 11.02
N LEU A 16 6.46 -7.38 11.65
CA LEU A 16 6.18 -8.00 12.95
C LEU A 16 5.60 -9.42 12.89
N ALA A 17 5.31 -9.94 11.70
CA ALA A 17 4.84 -11.32 11.52
C ALA A 17 5.65 -12.04 10.43
N GLY A 18 6.94 -12.32 10.68
CA GLY A 18 7.79 -13.13 9.77
C GLY A 18 7.77 -12.62 8.34
N CYS A 19 8.83 -12.03 7.92
CA CYS A 19 9.34 -11.56 6.61
C CYS A 19 8.56 -11.81 5.29
N SER A 20 7.27 -12.04 5.28
CA SER A 20 6.51 -12.31 4.05
C SER A 20 5.60 -11.14 3.69
N SER A 21 5.52 -10.81 2.40
CA SER A 21 4.73 -9.70 1.86
C SER A 21 3.79 -10.13 0.74
N VAL A 22 2.76 -9.31 0.48
CA VAL A 22 1.87 -9.50 -0.68
C VAL A 22 2.20 -8.46 -1.74
N TYR A 23 2.62 -8.94 -2.89
CA TYR A 23 2.86 -8.14 -4.08
C TYR A 23 1.80 -8.40 -5.14
N SER A 24 1.74 -7.56 -6.17
CA SER A 24 0.96 -7.79 -7.37
C SER A 24 1.78 -7.48 -8.62
N THR A 25 1.47 -8.13 -9.75
CA THR A 25 2.12 -7.86 -11.05
C THR A 25 1.65 -6.55 -11.67
N LYS A 26 0.46 -6.07 -11.27
CA LYS A 26 -0.13 -4.79 -11.69
C LYS A 26 -0.65 -4.03 -10.48
N PRO A 27 -0.78 -2.70 -10.56
CA PRO A 27 -1.45 -1.92 -9.52
C PRO A 27 -2.87 -2.45 -9.26
N ILE A 28 -3.29 -2.47 -8.00
CA ILE A 28 -4.64 -2.86 -7.59
C ILE A 28 -5.58 -1.65 -7.69
N GLY A 29 -6.74 -1.87 -8.32
CA GLY A 29 -7.74 -0.86 -8.63
C GLY A 29 -7.95 -0.68 -10.14
N GLU A 30 -9.05 -0.04 -10.53
CA GLU A 30 -9.49 0.05 -11.93
C GLU A 30 -9.46 1.49 -12.47
N LYS A 31 -9.73 2.47 -11.60
CA LYS A 31 -9.86 3.87 -11.99
C LYS A 31 -8.84 4.74 -11.26
N ILE A 32 -8.29 5.71 -11.96
CA ILE A 32 -7.38 6.71 -11.37
C ILE A 32 -8.18 7.65 -10.47
N VAL A 33 -7.70 7.86 -9.25
CA VAL A 33 -8.21 8.89 -8.35
C VAL A 33 -7.55 10.21 -8.75
N SER A 34 -8.34 11.14 -9.28
CA SER A 34 -7.84 12.45 -9.76
C SER A 34 -8.42 13.64 -9.01
N ALA A 35 -9.57 13.49 -8.36
CA ALA A 35 -10.24 14.57 -7.65
C ALA A 35 -9.71 14.74 -6.22
N GLY A 36 -9.54 15.99 -5.78
CA GLY A 36 -9.18 16.31 -4.40
C GLY A 36 -7.77 15.87 -3.97
N LEU A 37 -6.85 15.64 -4.92
CA LEU A 37 -5.50 15.22 -4.60
C LEU A 37 -4.71 16.28 -3.82
N ASP A 38 -5.01 17.55 -3.99
CA ASP A 38 -4.48 18.66 -3.20
C ASP A 38 -4.79 18.53 -1.70
N GLU A 39 -5.83 17.79 -1.37
CA GLU A 39 -6.17 17.47 0.02
C GLU A 39 -5.21 16.46 0.66
N TRP A 40 -4.40 15.77 -0.13
CA TRP A 40 -3.37 14.84 0.35
C TRP A 40 -2.06 15.56 0.70
N GLU A 41 -1.82 16.73 0.08
CA GLU A 41 -0.59 17.48 0.30
C GLU A 41 -0.48 17.98 1.73
N GLY A 42 0.73 17.92 2.27
CA GLY A 42 1.05 18.42 3.59
C GLY A 42 2.02 17.54 4.36
N THR A 43 2.18 17.87 5.63
CA THR A 43 3.00 17.10 6.57
C THR A 43 2.08 16.24 7.45
N TRP A 44 2.42 14.96 7.54
CA TRP A 44 1.67 13.95 8.25
C TRP A 44 2.55 13.26 9.27
N ILE A 45 2.00 12.81 10.37
CA ILE A 45 2.72 12.04 11.38
C ILE A 45 1.95 10.75 11.69
N ASN A 46 2.68 9.67 11.88
CA ASN A 46 2.15 8.45 12.47
C ASN A 46 2.32 8.52 13.99
N SER A 47 1.29 8.13 14.74
CA SER A 47 1.34 8.07 16.20
C SER A 47 2.40 7.10 16.75
N GLU A 48 2.83 6.13 15.94
CA GLU A 48 3.83 5.11 16.31
C GLU A 48 5.23 5.41 15.77
N MET A 49 5.36 6.44 14.93
CA MET A 49 6.63 6.83 14.29
C MET A 49 6.93 8.29 14.60
N ASP A 50 8.08 8.58 15.17
CA ASP A 50 8.50 9.94 15.52
C ASP A 50 8.81 10.82 14.29
N ASN A 51 8.85 10.25 13.09
CA ASN A 51 9.25 10.96 11.88
C ASN A 51 8.04 11.42 11.07
N PRO A 52 7.94 12.71 10.76
CA PRO A 52 6.91 13.23 9.88
C PRO A 52 7.13 12.77 8.43
N VAL A 53 6.03 12.57 7.73
CA VAL A 53 5.98 12.23 6.30
C VAL A 53 5.43 13.42 5.53
N SER A 54 6.18 13.92 4.56
CA SER A 54 5.71 14.96 3.63
C SER A 54 5.07 14.29 2.42
N ILE A 55 3.83 14.64 2.10
CA ILE A 55 3.14 14.14 0.90
C ILE A 55 2.92 15.30 -0.08
N LYS A 56 3.25 15.07 -1.36
CA LYS A 56 3.03 16.01 -2.48
C LYS A 56 2.38 15.29 -3.66
N VAL A 57 1.54 16.00 -4.39
CA VAL A 57 1.00 15.53 -5.68
C VAL A 57 2.05 15.77 -6.75
N THR A 58 2.49 14.73 -7.45
CA THR A 58 3.47 14.81 -8.55
C THR A 58 2.80 14.72 -9.92
N ASP A 59 1.72 13.95 -10.05
CA ASP A 59 0.92 13.89 -11.28
C ASP A 59 -0.57 13.65 -10.93
N ALA A 60 -1.32 14.74 -10.86
CA ALA A 60 -2.75 14.70 -10.53
C ALA A 60 -3.57 13.90 -11.56
N LYS A 61 -3.20 13.93 -12.84
CA LYS A 61 -3.94 13.22 -13.90
C LYS A 61 -3.77 11.70 -13.79
N LYS A 62 -2.62 11.26 -13.28
CA LYS A 62 -2.31 9.84 -13.07
C LYS A 62 -2.56 9.38 -11.63
N GLY A 63 -3.01 10.27 -10.74
CA GLY A 63 -3.19 9.95 -9.33
C GLY A 63 -1.89 9.65 -8.60
N ILE A 64 -0.76 10.28 -9.00
CA ILE A 64 0.54 9.99 -8.43
C ILE A 64 0.90 11.02 -7.37
N LEU A 65 1.27 10.51 -6.20
CA LEU A 65 1.77 11.28 -5.07
C LEU A 65 3.16 10.78 -4.70
N LYS A 66 3.95 11.68 -4.11
CA LYS A 66 5.26 11.36 -3.54
C LYS A 66 5.21 11.56 -2.03
N ALA A 67 5.54 10.51 -1.30
CA ALA A 67 5.81 10.58 0.13
C ALA A 67 7.32 10.69 0.36
N ALA A 68 7.75 11.53 1.31
CA ALA A 68 9.15 11.69 1.69
C ALA A 68 9.26 11.77 3.22
N TRP A 69 10.28 11.13 3.79
CA TRP A 69 10.56 11.10 5.22
C TRP A 69 12.06 11.08 5.49
N ILE A 70 12.45 11.22 6.75
CA ILE A 70 13.85 11.10 7.17
C ILE A 70 14.03 9.75 7.87
N GLU A 71 15.00 8.96 7.42
CA GLU A 71 15.40 7.70 8.02
C GLU A 71 16.93 7.64 8.08
N ASP A 72 17.50 7.30 9.22
CA ASP A 72 18.96 7.25 9.44
C ASP A 72 19.67 8.53 8.95
N MET A 73 19.09 9.73 9.20
CA MET A 73 19.58 11.03 8.75
C MET A 73 19.63 11.21 7.21
N LYS A 74 18.95 10.38 6.46
CA LYS A 74 18.82 10.49 5.00
C LYS A 74 17.36 10.74 4.63
N MET A 75 17.19 11.51 3.56
CA MET A 75 15.86 11.69 2.98
C MET A 75 15.54 10.48 2.11
N GLU A 76 14.51 9.76 2.50
CA GLU A 76 13.93 8.67 1.74
C GLU A 76 12.63 9.14 1.09
N SER A 77 12.25 8.53 -0.01
CA SER A 77 10.98 8.84 -0.66
C SER A 77 10.47 7.69 -1.51
N CYS A 78 9.15 7.62 -1.66
CA CYS A 78 8.51 6.74 -2.63
C CYS A 78 7.41 7.47 -3.39
N GLU A 79 7.15 7.05 -4.61
CA GLU A 79 5.95 7.44 -5.35
C GLU A 79 4.90 6.35 -5.23
N PHE A 80 3.66 6.75 -5.02
CA PHE A 80 2.53 5.84 -5.00
C PHE A 80 1.39 6.37 -5.86
N GLN A 81 0.72 5.45 -6.53
CA GLN A 81 -0.44 5.73 -7.36
C GLN A 81 -1.72 5.38 -6.60
N LEU A 82 -2.68 6.29 -6.63
CA LEU A 82 -4.02 6.05 -6.09
C LEU A 82 -4.95 5.55 -7.19
N LEU A 83 -5.50 4.37 -6.98
CA LEU A 83 -6.54 3.76 -7.81
C LEU A 83 -7.75 3.43 -6.96
N GLU A 84 -8.94 3.41 -7.56
CA GLU A 84 -10.18 3.00 -6.92
C GLU A 84 -10.81 1.80 -7.63
N SER A 85 -11.54 0.98 -6.87
CA SER A 85 -12.45 -0.05 -7.37
C SER A 85 -13.66 -0.08 -6.47
N GLY A 86 -14.84 0.21 -7.04
CA GLY A 86 -16.06 0.45 -6.26
C GLY A 86 -15.89 1.63 -5.30
N THR A 87 -16.10 1.39 -4.01
CA THR A 87 -15.93 2.39 -2.93
C THR A 87 -14.55 2.32 -2.27
N TRP A 88 -13.67 1.45 -2.75
CA TRP A 88 -12.37 1.22 -2.17
C TRP A 88 -11.26 1.95 -2.92
N MET A 89 -10.37 2.58 -2.17
CA MET A 89 -9.17 3.22 -2.69
C MET A 89 -7.95 2.41 -2.31
N PHE A 90 -7.02 2.28 -3.26
CA PHE A 90 -5.76 1.57 -3.10
C PHE A 90 -4.58 2.49 -3.39
N GLY A 91 -3.58 2.43 -2.54
CA GLY A 91 -2.26 2.99 -2.80
C GLY A 91 -1.35 1.89 -3.34
N ASN A 92 -0.68 2.16 -4.45
CA ASN A 92 0.21 1.22 -5.11
C ASN A 92 1.57 1.87 -5.31
N THR A 93 2.65 1.21 -4.88
CA THR A 93 4.01 1.65 -5.13
C THR A 93 4.83 0.51 -5.73
N LYS A 94 5.75 0.82 -6.65
CA LYS A 94 6.68 -0.20 -7.14
C LYS A 94 7.57 -0.68 -6.00
N LYS A 95 7.87 -1.97 -5.98
CA LYS A 95 8.75 -2.57 -4.98
C LYS A 95 10.15 -1.95 -5.03
N ASP A 96 10.72 -1.87 -6.21
CA ASP A 96 11.96 -1.16 -6.54
C ASP A 96 12.07 -0.93 -8.06
N GLU A 97 13.14 -0.25 -8.51
CA GLU A 97 13.33 0.06 -9.95
C GLU A 97 13.55 -1.17 -10.84
N LYS A 98 14.02 -2.27 -10.27
CA LYS A 98 14.35 -3.51 -11.00
C LYS A 98 13.26 -4.56 -10.90
N ASP A 99 12.38 -4.45 -9.90
CA ASP A 99 11.27 -5.36 -9.66
C ASP A 99 9.97 -4.70 -10.14
N ASN A 100 9.34 -5.28 -11.15
CA ASN A 100 8.08 -4.76 -11.71
C ASN A 100 6.86 -5.04 -10.84
N ARG A 101 7.03 -5.65 -9.66
CA ARG A 101 5.94 -5.90 -8.73
C ARG A 101 5.58 -4.63 -7.96
N TYR A 102 4.35 -4.61 -7.47
CA TYR A 102 3.80 -3.53 -6.67
C TYR A 102 3.54 -3.99 -5.25
N VAL A 103 3.91 -3.14 -4.29
CA VAL A 103 3.38 -3.15 -2.93
C VAL A 103 2.10 -2.35 -2.94
N TRP A 104 1.08 -2.80 -2.27
CA TRP A 104 -0.22 -2.15 -2.27
C TRP A 104 -0.94 -2.29 -0.94
N GLY A 105 -1.89 -1.40 -0.69
CA GLY A 105 -2.75 -1.43 0.48
C GLY A 105 -4.04 -0.67 0.25
N ARG A 106 -5.05 -0.97 1.04
CA ARG A 106 -6.27 -0.17 1.08
C ARG A 106 -5.97 1.15 1.79
N ILE A 107 -6.48 2.23 1.23
CA ILE A 107 -6.35 3.56 1.82
C ILE A 107 -7.75 4.15 2.04
N LYS A 108 -7.94 4.79 3.19
CA LYS A 108 -9.06 5.67 3.46
C LYS A 108 -8.52 7.02 3.92
N LYS A 109 -9.01 8.10 3.29
CA LYS A 109 -8.78 9.45 3.77
C LYS A 109 -10.04 9.96 4.46
N ASP A 110 -9.90 10.50 5.65
CA ASP A 110 -10.99 11.05 6.44
C ASP A 110 -10.47 12.25 7.25
N ALA A 111 -11.22 13.36 7.28
CA ALA A 111 -11.08 14.54 8.17
C ALA A 111 -9.68 14.80 8.79
N GLY A 112 -8.62 14.83 7.96
CA GLY A 112 -7.25 15.06 8.43
C GLY A 112 -6.48 13.80 8.83
N GLN A 113 -6.99 12.63 8.48
CA GLN A 113 -6.33 11.34 8.66
C GLN A 113 -6.20 10.59 7.33
N ILE A 114 -5.10 9.85 7.19
CA ILE A 114 -4.93 8.82 6.17
C ILE A 114 -4.78 7.51 6.91
N ILE A 115 -5.65 6.55 6.61
CA ILE A 115 -5.63 5.23 7.21
C ILE A 115 -5.27 4.23 6.13
N VAL A 116 -4.24 3.43 6.38
CA VAL A 116 -3.73 2.42 5.43
C VAL A 116 -3.83 1.05 6.08
N TRP A 117 -4.45 0.11 5.40
CA TRP A 117 -4.48 -1.31 5.75
C TRP A 117 -3.67 -2.12 4.75
N VAL A 118 -2.77 -2.92 5.28
CA VAL A 118 -1.97 -3.85 4.47
C VAL A 118 -2.71 -5.18 4.27
N PRO A 119 -2.45 -5.89 3.17
CA PRO A 119 -3.02 -7.22 2.95
C PRO A 119 -2.56 -8.22 4.01
N ASP A 120 -3.47 -9.06 4.48
CA ASP A 120 -3.15 -10.20 5.35
C ASP A 120 -2.49 -11.31 4.52
N VAL A 121 -1.19 -11.45 4.67
CA VAL A 121 -0.37 -12.41 3.89
C VAL A 121 -0.89 -13.84 4.02
N LEU A 122 -1.29 -14.27 5.23
CA LEU A 122 -1.70 -15.64 5.47
C LEU A 122 -2.99 -15.95 4.69
N LYS A 123 -3.96 -15.06 4.75
CA LYS A 123 -5.25 -15.24 4.08
C LYS A 123 -5.12 -15.16 2.56
N ILE A 124 -4.35 -14.20 2.05
CA ILE A 124 -4.10 -14.10 0.60
C ILE A 124 -3.37 -15.35 0.10
N ARG A 125 -2.40 -15.85 0.87
CA ARG A 125 -1.66 -17.08 0.54
C ARG A 125 -2.58 -18.30 0.43
N GLU A 126 -3.53 -18.46 1.33
CA GLU A 126 -4.52 -19.52 1.29
C GLU A 126 -5.37 -19.44 0.03
N LEU A 127 -5.84 -18.25 -0.35
CA LEU A 127 -6.64 -18.06 -1.56
C LEU A 127 -5.84 -18.34 -2.85
N VAL A 128 -4.55 -17.98 -2.88
CA VAL A 128 -3.68 -18.30 -4.01
C VAL A 128 -3.43 -19.80 -4.08
N LYS A 129 -3.14 -20.48 -2.96
CA LYS A 129 -2.97 -21.93 -2.91
C LYS A 129 -4.23 -22.70 -3.30
N ALA A 130 -5.41 -22.16 -2.96
CA ALA A 130 -6.71 -22.73 -3.33
C ALA A 130 -7.11 -22.43 -4.78
N GLY A 131 -6.33 -21.63 -5.54
CA GLY A 131 -6.66 -21.23 -6.91
C GLY A 131 -7.80 -20.20 -7.02
N THR A 132 -8.24 -19.62 -5.90
CA THR A 132 -9.28 -18.58 -5.89
C THR A 132 -8.74 -17.25 -6.42
N LEU A 133 -7.50 -16.92 -6.08
CA LEU A 133 -6.77 -15.79 -6.63
C LEU A 133 -5.60 -16.28 -7.49
N PRO A 134 -5.34 -15.64 -8.64
CA PRO A 134 -4.19 -15.97 -9.46
C PRO A 134 -2.91 -15.48 -8.80
N GLY A 135 -1.85 -16.27 -8.85
CA GLY A 135 -0.58 -15.85 -8.30
C GLY A 135 0.35 -17.01 -7.96
N SER A 136 1.41 -16.68 -7.25
CA SER A 136 2.41 -17.63 -6.77
C SER A 136 2.81 -17.33 -5.34
N VAL A 137 3.27 -18.36 -4.65
CA VAL A 137 3.83 -18.27 -3.30
C VAL A 137 5.30 -18.68 -3.41
N ALA A 138 6.20 -17.78 -2.99
CA ALA A 138 7.63 -18.04 -2.98
C ALA A 138 8.05 -18.88 -1.74
N GLU A 139 9.28 -19.40 -1.75
CA GLU A 139 9.80 -20.24 -0.65
C GLU A 139 9.89 -19.48 0.68
N ASP A 140 10.21 -18.18 0.63
CA ASP A 140 10.24 -17.29 1.80
C ASP A 140 8.84 -16.91 2.31
N GLY A 141 7.81 -17.34 1.60
CA GLY A 141 6.42 -17.10 1.94
C GLY A 141 5.82 -15.83 1.34
N ASP A 142 6.56 -15.06 0.56
CA ASP A 142 6.03 -13.95 -0.22
C ASP A 142 4.96 -14.44 -1.18
N VAL A 143 3.93 -13.62 -1.34
CA VAL A 143 2.84 -13.88 -2.30
C VAL A 143 2.90 -12.85 -3.42
N THR A 144 2.86 -13.29 -4.66
CA THR A 144 2.72 -12.40 -5.82
C THR A 144 1.41 -12.71 -6.53
N LEU A 145 0.47 -11.77 -6.49
CA LEU A 145 -0.78 -11.85 -7.23
C LEU A 145 -0.52 -11.62 -8.72
N GLY A 146 -1.12 -12.44 -9.55
CA GLY A 146 -1.19 -12.27 -11.00
C GLY A 146 -2.24 -11.24 -11.42
N ASP A 147 -2.58 -11.24 -12.71
CA ASP A 147 -3.62 -10.38 -13.24
C ASP A 147 -4.99 -10.79 -12.70
N LEU A 148 -5.65 -9.85 -12.03
CA LEU A 148 -6.97 -10.06 -11.45
C LEU A 148 -8.06 -9.69 -12.47
N ASN A 149 -9.03 -10.58 -12.66
CA ASN A 149 -10.27 -10.21 -13.32
C ASN A 149 -11.26 -9.53 -12.36
N ALA A 150 -12.37 -9.00 -12.86
CA ALA A 150 -13.35 -8.27 -12.04
C ALA A 150 -13.91 -9.12 -10.89
N ALA A 151 -14.14 -10.42 -11.09
CA ALA A 151 -14.63 -11.30 -10.03
C ALA A 151 -13.58 -11.49 -8.92
N GLN A 152 -12.31 -11.65 -9.29
CA GLN A 152 -11.20 -11.77 -8.35
C GLN A 152 -10.89 -10.45 -7.62
N LEU A 153 -10.99 -9.32 -8.31
CA LEU A 153 -10.89 -8.02 -7.68
C LEU A 153 -12.04 -7.81 -6.69
N SER A 154 -13.26 -8.27 -7.01
CA SER A 154 -14.39 -8.21 -6.07
C SER A 154 -14.17 -9.04 -4.79
N VAL A 155 -13.37 -10.10 -4.83
CA VAL A 155 -12.95 -10.83 -3.63
C VAL A 155 -12.12 -9.95 -2.71
N ILE A 156 -11.21 -9.16 -3.27
CA ILE A 156 -10.35 -8.24 -2.51
C ILE A 156 -11.15 -7.06 -1.95
N THR A 157 -12.14 -6.57 -2.71
CA THR A 157 -12.94 -5.38 -2.35
C THR A 157 -14.21 -5.70 -1.58
N SER A 158 -14.55 -6.97 -1.35
CA SER A 158 -15.74 -7.37 -0.62
C SER A 158 -15.61 -7.09 0.88
N GLU A 159 -16.54 -6.34 1.46
CA GLU A 159 -16.60 -6.10 2.91
C GLU A 159 -16.85 -7.39 3.69
N ASP A 160 -17.65 -8.30 3.16
CA ASP A 160 -17.88 -9.62 3.77
C ASP A 160 -16.62 -10.49 3.84
N LYS A 161 -15.67 -10.21 2.94
CA LYS A 161 -14.35 -10.83 2.88
C LYS A 161 -13.24 -9.88 3.30
N GLY A 162 -13.57 -8.82 3.98
CA GLY A 162 -12.65 -7.84 4.58
C GLY A 162 -11.61 -8.45 5.52
N LEU A 163 -11.65 -9.74 5.69
CA LEU A 163 -10.62 -10.59 6.29
C LEU A 163 -9.29 -10.60 5.53
N LEU A 164 -9.23 -10.03 4.32
CA LEU A 164 -8.00 -9.96 3.53
C LEU A 164 -7.04 -8.84 3.95
N PHE A 165 -7.45 -8.01 4.89
CA PHE A 165 -6.61 -6.92 5.41
C PHE A 165 -6.39 -7.06 6.91
N GLU A 166 -5.28 -6.53 7.39
CA GLU A 166 -4.97 -6.43 8.81
C GLU A 166 -5.75 -5.27 9.45
N TRP A 167 -7.06 -5.46 9.64
CA TRP A 167 -7.97 -4.43 10.13
C TRP A 167 -7.67 -3.93 11.54
N THR A 168 -7.05 -4.75 12.36
CA THR A 168 -6.77 -4.43 13.77
C THR A 168 -5.51 -3.61 13.97
N ASN A 169 -4.68 -3.48 12.92
CA ASN A 169 -3.41 -2.77 12.98
C ASN A 169 -3.20 -1.87 11.75
N PRO A 170 -4.05 -0.85 11.53
CA PRO A 170 -3.86 0.09 10.44
C PRO A 170 -2.72 1.06 10.72
N LEU A 171 -1.99 1.46 9.69
CA LEU A 171 -1.15 2.65 9.75
C LEU A 171 -2.05 3.89 9.71
N ILE A 172 -1.96 4.75 10.71
CA ILE A 172 -2.73 5.99 10.79
C ILE A 172 -1.77 7.18 10.71
N LEU A 173 -1.95 8.00 9.68
CA LEU A 173 -1.25 9.28 9.53
C LEU A 173 -2.20 10.41 9.88
N ILE A 174 -1.78 11.30 10.75
CA ILE A 174 -2.52 12.50 11.17
C ILE A 174 -1.86 13.72 10.54
N ARG A 175 -2.65 14.62 9.95
CA ARG A 175 -2.14 15.85 9.34
C ARG A 175 -1.64 16.81 10.41
N LEU A 176 -0.39 17.24 10.30
CA LEU A 176 0.19 18.31 11.13
C LEU A 176 -0.02 19.70 10.51
N SER A 177 0.18 19.80 9.18
CA SER A 177 0.07 21.07 8.45
C SER A 177 -0.23 20.83 6.97
N LYS A 178 -0.76 21.85 6.31
CA LYS A 178 -0.79 21.95 4.83
C LYS A 178 0.53 22.49 4.30
#